data_cd8ac6af11d2e879e845063e30685133
#
_entry.id   cd8ac6af11d2e879e845063e30685133
#
_cell.length_a   1.000
_cell.length_b   1.000
_cell.length_c   1.000
_cell.angle_alpha   90.00
_cell.angle_beta   90.00
_cell.angle_gamma   90.00
#
_symmetry.space_group_name_H-M   'P 1'
#
loop_
_entity.id
_entity.type
_entity.pdbx_description
1 polymer ?
#
loop_
_entity_poly.entity_id
_entity_poly.type
_entity_poly.pdbx_seq_one_letter_code
_entity_poly.pdbx_strand_id
1 'polypeptide(L)'
;MNTADFDFHLPEELIAQTPLEKRDASKLLIVNRETGEMQDKHFHSIINMLEPGDALVMNDTRVLPARLYGQKVETGGHVELLLLKNTSGDEWEVLAKPAKRLKVGTRISFGDGRLSAVVTEELTHGGRIVRFEYQGIFLEVLESLGEMPLPPYIHEKLDDRERYQTVYAKESGSAAAPTAGLHFTKELLAEIQAKGVHLVYLTLHVGLGTFRPVSVDNLDEHEMHSEFYQLSEEAAATLRSVKKNGGRVIAVGTTSIRTLETIGSKFDGQIQADSGWTNIFIKPGYEWKVVDAFSTNSHLPKSTLVMLVSAFAGRELVLDAYHHSIQEHYRFFSFGDAMFIY
;
A
#
# COMPACT_ATOMS: atom_id res chain seq x y z
N MET A 1 4.30 -10.18 23.00
CA MET A 1 4.03 -8.76 22.66
C MET A 1 2.58 -8.65 22.27
N ASN A 2 1.90 -7.66 22.76
CA ASN A 2 0.46 -7.50 22.57
C ASN A 2 0.14 -6.35 21.62
N THR A 3 -0.98 -6.44 20.95
CA THR A 3 -1.49 -5.40 20.07
C THR A 3 -1.64 -4.04 20.79
N ALA A 4 -2.05 -4.08 22.06
CA ALA A 4 -2.17 -2.89 22.91
C ALA A 4 -0.84 -2.14 23.14
N ASP A 5 0.31 -2.80 23.00
CA ASP A 5 1.63 -2.17 23.13
C ASP A 5 1.91 -1.14 22.03
N PHE A 6 1.12 -1.16 20.94
CA PHE A 6 1.22 -0.26 19.79
C PHE A 6 0.04 0.70 19.70
N ASP A 7 -0.63 0.94 20.82
CA ASP A 7 -1.73 1.89 20.92
C ASP A 7 -1.21 3.29 21.22
N PHE A 8 -1.90 4.28 20.67
CA PHE A 8 -1.71 5.69 20.97
C PHE A 8 -2.99 6.45 20.63
N HIS A 9 -3.20 7.59 21.29
CA HIS A 9 -4.35 8.42 20.99
C HIS A 9 -4.08 9.26 19.74
N LEU A 10 -4.84 9.00 18.67
CA LEU A 10 -4.81 9.78 17.43
C LEU A 10 -6.08 10.61 17.32
N PRO A 11 -5.98 11.96 17.40
CA PRO A 11 -7.13 12.83 17.13
C PRO A 11 -7.68 12.61 15.71
N GLU A 12 -8.98 12.42 15.60
CA GLU A 12 -9.64 12.09 14.33
C GLU A 12 -9.44 13.18 13.27
N GLU A 13 -9.39 14.45 13.69
CA GLU A 13 -9.15 15.61 12.83
C GLU A 13 -7.79 15.59 12.13
N LEU A 14 -6.82 14.83 12.61
CA LEU A 14 -5.51 14.68 11.97
C LEU A 14 -5.49 13.63 10.85
N ILE A 15 -6.53 12.84 10.72
CA ILE A 15 -6.65 11.88 9.61
C ILE A 15 -6.97 12.64 8.33
N ALA A 16 -6.02 12.65 7.39
CA ALA A 16 -6.16 13.39 6.14
C ALA A 16 -7.30 12.84 5.27
N GLN A 17 -8.22 13.70 4.87
CA GLN A 17 -9.33 13.35 3.99
C GLN A 17 -9.05 13.62 2.53
N THR A 18 -8.19 14.59 2.23
CA THR A 18 -7.84 15.03 0.88
C THR A 18 -6.33 15.15 0.71
N PRO A 19 -5.80 14.90 -0.49
CA PRO A 19 -4.39 15.18 -0.78
C PRO A 19 -4.12 16.69 -0.80
N LEU A 20 -2.87 17.07 -0.54
CA LEU A 20 -2.42 18.45 -0.73
C LEU A 20 -2.38 18.79 -2.22
N GLU A 21 -2.48 20.06 -2.56
CA GLU A 21 -2.38 20.54 -3.94
C GLU A 21 -1.07 20.10 -4.61
N LYS A 22 0.06 20.28 -3.92
CA LYS A 22 1.37 19.80 -4.34
C LYS A 22 1.77 18.58 -3.53
N ARG A 23 2.10 17.48 -4.21
CA ARG A 23 2.45 16.20 -3.58
C ARG A 23 3.62 16.31 -2.60
N ASP A 24 4.69 17.01 -2.99
CA ASP A 24 5.93 17.13 -2.24
C ASP A 24 5.95 18.28 -1.21
N ALA A 25 4.83 18.98 -1.06
CA ALA A 25 4.63 20.00 -0.02
C ALA A 25 4.22 19.43 1.33
N SER A 26 3.98 18.14 1.44
CA SER A 26 3.70 17.46 2.71
C SER A 26 4.86 17.61 3.69
N LYS A 27 4.57 17.51 4.98
CA LYS A 27 5.60 17.49 6.02
C LYS A 27 6.38 16.18 5.97
N LEU A 28 7.64 16.24 6.35
CA LEU A 28 8.53 15.09 6.48
C LEU A 28 9.22 15.13 7.84
N LEU A 29 8.94 14.14 8.66
CA LEU A 29 9.67 13.92 9.91
C LEU A 29 10.87 13.01 9.65
N ILE A 30 12.06 13.54 9.80
CA ILE A 30 13.30 12.79 9.67
C ILE A 30 13.70 12.26 11.04
N VAL A 31 13.87 10.95 11.15
CA VAL A 31 14.20 10.27 12.40
C VAL A 31 15.49 9.47 12.25
N ASN A 32 16.48 9.81 13.06
CA ASN A 32 17.67 8.99 13.23
C ASN A 32 17.40 7.91 14.28
N ARG A 33 17.38 6.66 13.86
CA ARG A 33 17.02 5.55 14.76
C ARG A 33 18.09 5.22 15.81
N GLU A 34 19.33 5.61 15.58
CA GLU A 34 20.44 5.37 16.52
C GLU A 34 20.50 6.43 17.61
N THR A 35 20.32 7.68 17.26
CA THR A 35 20.40 8.83 18.19
C THR A 35 19.06 9.26 18.76
N GLY A 36 17.95 8.90 18.09
CA GLY A 36 16.61 9.40 18.41
C GLY A 36 16.36 10.84 17.96
N GLU A 37 17.29 11.47 17.26
CA GLU A 37 17.11 12.84 16.76
C GLU A 37 15.98 12.91 15.74
N MET A 38 15.14 13.95 15.87
CA MET A 38 14.01 14.22 14.99
C MET A 38 14.15 15.61 14.38
N GLN A 39 13.84 15.73 13.08
CA GLN A 39 13.85 17.01 12.35
C GLN A 39 12.57 17.15 11.54
N ASP A 40 11.91 18.31 11.66
CA ASP A 40 10.75 18.67 10.87
C ASP A 40 11.16 19.35 9.57
N LYS A 41 10.79 18.75 8.44
CA LYS A 41 11.06 19.24 7.09
C LYS A 41 9.81 19.15 6.20
N HIS A 42 9.93 19.51 4.94
CA HIS A 42 8.97 19.22 3.90
C HIS A 42 9.49 18.11 2.99
N PHE A 43 8.58 17.40 2.33
CA PHE A 43 8.93 16.17 1.62
C PHE A 43 9.99 16.37 0.52
N HIS A 44 9.99 17.49 -0.19
CA HIS A 44 11.01 17.74 -1.21
C HIS A 44 12.43 17.71 -0.64
N SER A 45 12.60 17.93 0.67
CA SER A 45 13.90 17.84 1.35
C SER A 45 14.42 16.40 1.50
N ILE A 46 13.64 15.38 1.13
CA ILE A 46 14.08 13.98 1.17
C ILE A 46 15.35 13.77 0.34
N ILE A 47 15.53 14.54 -0.72
CA ILE A 47 16.73 14.49 -1.56
C ILE A 47 18.01 14.69 -0.76
N ASN A 48 17.97 15.47 0.31
CA ASN A 48 19.12 15.73 1.18
C ASN A 48 19.49 14.53 2.05
N MET A 49 18.59 13.55 2.17
CA MET A 49 18.81 12.30 2.91
C MET A 49 19.35 11.18 2.03
N LEU A 50 19.44 11.41 0.73
CA LEU A 50 19.88 10.44 -0.27
C LEU A 50 21.28 10.81 -0.75
N GLU A 51 22.13 9.79 -0.91
CA GLU A 51 23.50 9.93 -1.36
C GLU A 51 23.68 9.33 -2.76
N PRO A 52 24.61 9.87 -3.60
CA PRO A 52 24.97 9.23 -4.84
C PRO A 52 25.35 7.75 -4.62
N GLY A 53 24.81 6.86 -5.44
CA GLY A 53 25.01 5.42 -5.30
C GLY A 53 23.96 4.69 -4.46
N ASP A 54 23.08 5.40 -3.77
CA ASP A 54 21.91 4.78 -3.12
C ASP A 54 20.90 4.29 -4.15
N ALA A 55 20.05 3.34 -3.76
CA ALA A 55 18.86 2.96 -4.50
C ALA A 55 17.61 3.41 -3.73
N LEU A 56 16.69 4.06 -4.42
CA LEU A 56 15.36 4.37 -3.95
C LEU A 56 14.39 3.38 -4.59
N VAL A 57 13.79 2.53 -3.77
CA VAL A 57 12.97 1.40 -4.24
C VAL A 57 11.49 1.68 -4.03
N MET A 58 10.74 1.70 -5.12
CA MET A 58 9.34 2.12 -5.16
C MET A 58 8.45 1.03 -5.75
N ASN A 59 7.22 0.99 -5.28
CA ASN A 59 6.19 0.07 -5.77
C ASN A 59 5.40 0.71 -6.91
N ASP A 60 5.51 0.17 -8.12
CA ASP A 60 4.90 0.68 -9.34
C ASP A 60 3.47 0.17 -9.58
N THR A 61 2.86 -0.45 -8.60
CA THR A 61 1.47 -0.93 -8.74
C THR A 61 0.51 0.20 -9.03
N ARG A 62 -0.51 -0.10 -9.83
CA ARG A 62 -1.60 0.81 -10.15
C ARG A 62 -2.90 0.29 -9.56
N VAL A 63 -3.64 1.19 -8.91
CA VAL A 63 -4.95 0.86 -8.33
C VAL A 63 -5.97 0.67 -9.43
N LEU A 64 -6.72 -0.43 -9.35
CA LEU A 64 -7.88 -0.66 -10.20
C LEU A 64 -9.07 0.17 -9.70
N PRO A 65 -9.91 0.72 -10.59
CA PRO A 65 -11.20 1.29 -10.21
C PRO A 65 -12.17 0.15 -9.83
N ALA A 66 -11.87 -0.51 -8.74
CA ALA A 66 -12.35 -1.84 -8.39
C ALA A 66 -13.73 -1.84 -7.71
N ARG A 67 -14.32 -0.67 -7.45
CA ARG A 67 -15.65 -0.55 -6.86
C ARG A 67 -16.71 -0.39 -7.95
N LEU A 68 -17.61 -1.35 -8.03
CA LEU A 68 -18.68 -1.39 -9.02
C LEU A 68 -20.04 -1.28 -8.35
N TYR A 69 -20.91 -0.45 -8.89
CA TYR A 69 -22.31 -0.32 -8.51
C TYR A 69 -23.20 -0.87 -9.62
N GLY A 70 -24.06 -1.78 -9.27
CA GLY A 70 -24.97 -2.43 -10.21
C GLY A 70 -26.32 -2.77 -9.60
N GLN A 71 -27.07 -3.56 -10.32
CA GLN A 71 -28.40 -4.01 -9.91
C GLN A 71 -28.57 -5.49 -10.21
N LYS A 72 -29.28 -6.19 -9.34
CA LYS A 72 -29.74 -7.54 -9.63
C LYS A 72 -30.66 -7.51 -10.85
N VAL A 73 -30.39 -8.37 -11.81
CA VAL A 73 -31.18 -8.45 -13.04
C VAL A 73 -32.65 -8.79 -12.76
N GLU A 74 -32.90 -9.71 -11.83
CA GLU A 74 -34.24 -10.18 -11.52
C GLU A 74 -35.11 -9.19 -10.74
N THR A 75 -34.51 -8.49 -9.78
CA THR A 75 -35.24 -7.67 -8.79
C THR A 75 -35.00 -6.18 -8.88
N GLY A 76 -33.96 -5.75 -9.59
CA GLY A 76 -33.51 -4.36 -9.61
C GLY A 76 -32.86 -3.88 -8.32
N GLY A 77 -32.63 -4.77 -7.36
CA GLY A 77 -31.98 -4.43 -6.08
C GLY A 77 -30.54 -3.95 -6.27
N HIS A 78 -30.19 -2.86 -5.62
CA HIS A 78 -28.84 -2.31 -5.69
C HIS A 78 -27.79 -3.25 -5.11
N VAL A 79 -26.64 -3.31 -5.80
CA VAL A 79 -25.49 -4.13 -5.43
C VAL A 79 -24.21 -3.32 -5.57
N GLU A 80 -23.35 -3.43 -4.58
CA GLU A 80 -21.97 -2.96 -4.64
C GLU A 80 -21.04 -4.17 -4.63
N LEU A 81 -20.12 -4.22 -5.59
CA LEU A 81 -19.01 -5.18 -5.62
C LEU A 81 -17.69 -4.43 -5.51
N LEU A 82 -16.81 -4.96 -4.69
CA LEU A 82 -15.43 -4.51 -4.58
C LEU A 82 -14.50 -5.65 -4.99
N LEU A 83 -13.82 -5.49 -6.12
CA LEU A 83 -12.90 -6.48 -6.66
C LEU A 83 -11.66 -6.60 -5.80
N LEU A 84 -11.31 -7.82 -5.38
CA LEU A 84 -10.17 -8.09 -4.53
C LEU A 84 -9.03 -8.77 -5.28
N LYS A 85 -9.34 -9.84 -6.01
CA LYS A 85 -8.34 -10.69 -6.63
C LYS A 85 -8.94 -11.41 -7.83
N ASN A 86 -8.22 -11.42 -8.94
CA ASN A 86 -8.52 -12.31 -10.04
C ASN A 86 -8.13 -13.76 -9.65
N THR A 87 -9.07 -14.67 -9.72
CA THR A 87 -8.85 -16.06 -9.36
C THR A 87 -8.52 -16.93 -10.56
N SER A 88 -9.22 -16.71 -11.68
CA SER A 88 -8.98 -17.44 -12.93
C SER A 88 -9.76 -16.81 -14.08
N GLY A 89 -9.11 -16.41 -15.18
CA GLY A 89 -9.78 -15.84 -16.33
C GLY A 89 -10.64 -14.65 -15.97
N ASP A 90 -11.96 -14.77 -16.17
CA ASP A 90 -12.95 -13.73 -15.85
C ASP A 90 -13.56 -13.88 -14.45
N GLU A 91 -13.04 -14.78 -13.64
CA GLU A 91 -13.48 -14.99 -12.26
C GLU A 91 -12.68 -14.14 -11.28
N TRP A 92 -13.41 -13.51 -10.37
CA TRP A 92 -12.86 -12.62 -9.37
C TRP A 92 -13.43 -12.89 -7.99
N GLU A 93 -12.58 -12.90 -7.00
CA GLU A 93 -13.00 -12.75 -5.62
C GLU A 93 -13.38 -11.28 -5.38
N VAL A 94 -14.56 -11.07 -4.80
CA VAL A 94 -15.11 -9.76 -4.52
C VAL A 94 -15.72 -9.71 -3.12
N LEU A 95 -15.74 -8.52 -2.52
CA LEU A 95 -16.66 -8.23 -1.42
C LEU A 95 -17.97 -7.72 -1.99
N ALA A 96 -19.07 -8.22 -1.50
CA ALA A 96 -20.41 -7.90 -1.98
C ALA A 96 -21.26 -7.25 -0.90
N LYS A 97 -22.06 -6.25 -1.30
CA LYS A 97 -22.99 -5.57 -0.41
C LYS A 97 -24.33 -5.32 -1.15
N PRO A 98 -25.44 -5.81 -0.63
CA PRO A 98 -25.63 -6.66 0.56
C PRO A 98 -25.29 -8.13 0.28
N ALA A 99 -24.32 -8.71 0.98
CA ALA A 99 -23.83 -10.06 0.72
C ALA A 99 -24.89 -11.15 0.90
N LYS A 100 -25.71 -11.06 1.94
CA LYS A 100 -26.75 -12.08 2.27
C LYS A 100 -27.76 -12.32 1.15
N ARG A 101 -27.96 -11.35 0.26
CA ARG A 101 -28.91 -11.41 -0.83
C ARG A 101 -28.31 -11.88 -2.16
N LEU A 102 -27.00 -12.12 -2.18
CA LEU A 102 -26.27 -12.53 -3.38
C LEU A 102 -25.88 -14.01 -3.28
N LYS A 103 -26.82 -14.85 -3.73
CA LYS A 103 -26.68 -16.32 -3.76
C LYS A 103 -26.04 -16.76 -5.08
N VAL A 104 -25.47 -17.97 -5.09
CA VAL A 104 -24.98 -18.61 -6.32
C VAL A 104 -26.05 -18.56 -7.41
N GLY A 105 -25.65 -18.15 -8.62
CA GLY A 105 -26.55 -17.99 -9.77
C GLY A 105 -27.17 -16.59 -9.90
N THR A 106 -27.03 -15.72 -8.90
CA THR A 106 -27.51 -14.33 -8.99
C THR A 106 -26.78 -13.60 -10.10
N ARG A 107 -27.52 -12.94 -10.99
CA ARG A 107 -26.99 -12.06 -12.03
C ARG A 107 -27.08 -10.60 -11.62
N ILE A 108 -26.00 -9.87 -11.89
CA ILE A 108 -25.86 -8.44 -11.58
C ILE A 108 -25.49 -7.72 -12.88
N SER A 109 -26.15 -6.61 -13.16
CA SER A 109 -25.86 -5.76 -14.33
C SER A 109 -25.24 -4.44 -13.89
N PHE A 110 -24.22 -3.99 -14.63
CA PHE A 110 -23.52 -2.72 -14.45
C PHE A 110 -23.53 -1.94 -15.75
N GLY A 111 -23.64 -0.60 -15.68
CA GLY A 111 -23.45 0.29 -16.80
C GLY A 111 -24.32 -0.02 -18.01
N ASP A 112 -25.64 -0.10 -17.84
CA ASP A 112 -26.60 -0.38 -18.89
C ASP A 112 -26.38 -1.73 -19.61
N GLY A 113 -25.81 -2.70 -18.90
CA GLY A 113 -25.56 -4.05 -19.41
C GLY A 113 -24.21 -4.23 -20.12
N ARG A 114 -23.36 -3.22 -20.18
CA ARG A 114 -22.00 -3.35 -20.73
C ARG A 114 -21.14 -4.35 -19.97
N LEU A 115 -21.41 -4.52 -18.70
CA LEU A 115 -20.78 -5.49 -17.83
C LEU A 115 -21.86 -6.21 -17.02
N SER A 116 -21.75 -7.52 -16.93
CA SER A 116 -22.56 -8.32 -16.02
C SER A 116 -21.70 -9.29 -15.23
N ALA A 117 -22.22 -9.74 -14.11
CA ALA A 117 -21.57 -10.73 -13.26
C ALA A 117 -22.54 -11.80 -12.81
N VAL A 118 -22.05 -13.03 -12.68
CA VAL A 118 -22.79 -14.15 -12.11
C VAL A 118 -22.04 -14.62 -10.86
N VAL A 119 -22.74 -14.73 -9.75
CA VAL A 119 -22.19 -15.30 -8.52
C VAL A 119 -21.99 -16.80 -8.72
N THR A 120 -20.75 -17.28 -8.63
CA THR A 120 -20.40 -18.70 -8.80
C THR A 120 -20.13 -19.40 -7.48
N GLU A 121 -19.71 -18.66 -6.43
CA GLU A 121 -19.41 -19.23 -5.12
C GLU A 121 -19.67 -18.20 -4.01
N GLU A 122 -20.16 -18.67 -2.87
CA GLU A 122 -20.30 -17.88 -1.65
C GLU A 122 -19.09 -18.14 -0.74
N LEU A 123 -18.44 -17.07 -0.31
CA LEU A 123 -17.32 -17.13 0.63
C LEU A 123 -17.74 -16.54 1.98
N THR A 124 -16.86 -16.69 2.98
CA THR A 124 -17.05 -16.10 4.32
C THR A 124 -16.95 -14.59 4.29
N HIS A 125 -17.44 -13.92 5.34
CA HIS A 125 -17.28 -12.47 5.58
C HIS A 125 -17.77 -11.57 4.44
N GLY A 126 -18.82 -11.98 3.73
CA GLY A 126 -19.39 -11.20 2.63
C GLY A 126 -18.68 -11.36 1.30
N GLY A 127 -17.71 -12.28 1.23
CA GLY A 127 -16.99 -12.61 0.00
C GLY A 127 -17.84 -13.41 -0.98
N ARG A 128 -17.57 -13.21 -2.26
CA ARG A 128 -18.14 -13.98 -3.37
C ARG A 128 -17.08 -14.23 -4.42
N ILE A 129 -17.22 -15.32 -5.16
CA ILE A 129 -16.58 -15.44 -6.47
C ILE A 129 -17.64 -15.10 -7.51
N VAL A 130 -17.29 -14.20 -8.41
CA VAL A 130 -18.16 -13.82 -9.53
C VAL A 130 -17.42 -14.04 -10.84
N ARG A 131 -18.15 -14.43 -11.89
CA ARG A 131 -17.65 -14.46 -13.25
C ARG A 131 -18.23 -13.28 -14.00
N PHE A 132 -17.35 -12.45 -14.55
CA PHE A 132 -17.74 -11.31 -15.39
C PHE A 132 -18.02 -11.72 -16.82
N GLU A 133 -19.02 -11.11 -17.41
CA GLU A 133 -19.39 -11.22 -18.83
C GLU A 133 -19.39 -9.81 -19.45
N TYR A 134 -18.64 -9.61 -20.52
CA TYR A 134 -18.43 -8.32 -21.19
C TYR A 134 -17.93 -8.53 -22.61
N GLN A 135 -17.88 -7.44 -23.38
CA GLN A 135 -17.24 -7.43 -24.69
C GLN A 135 -16.02 -6.50 -24.66
N GLY A 136 -14.95 -6.90 -25.36
CA GLY A 136 -13.72 -6.12 -25.44
C GLY A 136 -12.72 -6.47 -24.34
N ILE A 137 -12.02 -5.47 -23.85
CA ILE A 137 -10.97 -5.61 -22.83
C ILE A 137 -11.55 -5.29 -21.46
N PHE A 138 -11.44 -6.21 -20.51
CA PHE A 138 -12.02 -6.08 -19.17
C PHE A 138 -11.55 -4.80 -18.46
N LEU A 139 -10.26 -4.49 -18.51
CA LEU A 139 -9.72 -3.30 -17.86
C LEU A 139 -10.32 -2.00 -18.42
N GLU A 140 -10.56 -1.92 -19.71
CA GLU A 140 -11.19 -0.75 -20.34
C GLU A 140 -12.65 -0.60 -19.88
N VAL A 141 -13.38 -1.70 -19.80
CA VAL A 141 -14.76 -1.71 -19.28
C VAL A 141 -14.76 -1.29 -17.81
N LEU A 142 -13.85 -1.83 -17.01
CA LEU A 142 -13.72 -1.49 -15.59
C LEU A 142 -13.37 -0.01 -15.41
N GLU A 143 -12.44 0.54 -16.17
CA GLU A 143 -12.07 1.96 -16.15
C GLU A 143 -13.27 2.89 -16.44
N SER A 144 -14.17 2.45 -17.32
CA SER A 144 -15.34 3.25 -17.68
C SER A 144 -16.48 3.21 -16.64
N LEU A 145 -16.56 2.15 -15.83
CA LEU A 145 -17.68 1.90 -14.90
C LEU A 145 -17.29 1.94 -13.44
N GLY A 146 -16.05 1.59 -13.13
CA GLY A 146 -15.57 1.45 -11.75
C GLY A 146 -15.23 2.78 -11.10
N GLU A 147 -15.28 2.79 -9.78
CA GLU A 147 -14.81 3.88 -8.93
C GLU A 147 -13.58 3.47 -8.13
N MET A 148 -12.75 4.46 -7.79
CA MET A 148 -11.56 4.24 -6.97
C MET A 148 -11.96 3.76 -5.57
N PRO A 149 -11.40 2.64 -5.09
CA PRO A 149 -11.70 2.10 -3.78
C PRO A 149 -10.87 2.82 -2.71
N LEU A 150 -11.26 4.03 -2.36
CA LEU A 150 -10.59 4.77 -1.28
C LEU A 150 -10.69 4.02 0.05
N PRO A 151 -9.69 4.16 0.94
CA PRO A 151 -9.75 3.57 2.26
C PRO A 151 -11.01 3.97 3.04
N PRO A 152 -11.52 3.11 3.94
CA PRO A 152 -12.80 3.33 4.60
C PRO A 152 -12.84 4.55 5.52
N TYR A 153 -11.71 5.07 5.96
CA TYR A 153 -11.61 6.26 6.78
C TYR A 153 -11.61 7.58 5.99
N ILE A 154 -11.58 7.50 4.64
CA ILE A 154 -11.72 8.66 3.76
C ILE A 154 -13.19 8.75 3.36
N HIS A 155 -13.83 9.84 3.78
CA HIS A 155 -15.25 10.10 3.54
C HIS A 155 -15.46 11.15 2.44
N GLU A 156 -14.40 11.91 2.12
CA GLU A 156 -14.43 12.91 1.06
C GLU A 156 -14.29 12.25 -0.32
N LYS A 157 -15.04 12.78 -1.28
CA LYS A 157 -14.95 12.35 -2.67
C LYS A 157 -13.69 12.94 -3.31
N LEU A 158 -12.95 12.10 -4.03
CA LEU A 158 -11.75 12.52 -4.73
C LEU A 158 -12.14 13.09 -6.12
N ASP A 159 -11.83 14.35 -6.36
CA ASP A 159 -12.14 15.02 -7.63
C ASP A 159 -11.29 14.49 -8.79
N ASP A 160 -10.02 14.23 -8.53
CA ASP A 160 -9.08 13.66 -9.50
C ASP A 160 -8.60 12.27 -9.05
N ARG A 161 -8.98 11.24 -9.80
CA ARG A 161 -8.62 9.84 -9.54
C ARG A 161 -7.10 9.61 -9.52
N GLU A 162 -6.34 10.33 -10.35
CA GLU A 162 -4.88 10.18 -10.44
C GLU A 162 -4.17 10.64 -9.16
N ARG A 163 -4.85 11.39 -8.28
CA ARG A 163 -4.28 11.75 -6.97
C ARG A 163 -4.19 10.55 -6.02
N TYR A 164 -4.92 9.46 -6.27
CA TYR A 164 -4.76 8.18 -5.57
C TYR A 164 -3.93 7.18 -6.36
N GLN A 165 -3.04 7.68 -7.21
CA GLN A 165 -2.02 6.93 -7.93
C GLN A 165 -0.68 7.62 -7.75
N THR A 166 0.40 6.84 -7.66
CA THR A 166 1.75 7.40 -7.74
C THR A 166 2.01 7.90 -9.16
N VAL A 167 2.93 8.86 -9.32
CA VAL A 167 3.29 9.38 -10.66
C VAL A 167 4.00 8.34 -11.53
N TYR A 168 4.43 7.24 -10.94
CA TYR A 168 5.10 6.10 -11.61
C TYR A 168 4.22 4.83 -11.63
N ALA A 169 2.94 4.92 -11.28
CA ALA A 169 2.02 3.78 -11.31
C ALA A 169 1.92 3.20 -12.73
N LYS A 170 2.15 1.90 -12.87
CA LYS A 170 2.24 1.20 -14.15
C LYS A 170 1.47 -0.11 -14.18
N GLU A 171 1.76 -1.01 -13.25
CA GLU A 171 1.26 -2.38 -13.23
C GLU A 171 -0.09 -2.46 -12.52
N SER A 172 -1.19 -2.55 -13.27
CA SER A 172 -2.54 -2.62 -12.72
C SER A 172 -2.79 -3.91 -11.94
N GLY A 173 -3.47 -3.80 -10.79
CA GLY A 173 -3.80 -4.97 -9.98
C GLY A 173 -4.04 -4.71 -8.50
N SER A 174 -3.81 -3.50 -8.01
CA SER A 174 -4.00 -3.17 -6.60
C SER A 174 -5.42 -2.74 -6.26
N ALA A 175 -5.85 -3.12 -5.06
CA ALA A 175 -7.06 -2.58 -4.42
C ALA A 175 -6.80 -1.29 -3.64
N ALA A 176 -5.55 -0.96 -3.36
CA ALA A 176 -5.14 0.26 -2.65
C ALA A 176 -3.82 0.80 -3.19
N ALA A 177 -3.61 2.11 -3.10
CA ALA A 177 -2.37 2.74 -3.52
C ALA A 177 -1.24 2.50 -2.51
N PRO A 178 0.02 2.41 -2.97
CA PRO A 178 1.19 2.45 -2.10
C PRO A 178 1.44 3.91 -1.68
N THR A 179 0.75 4.34 -0.63
CA THR A 179 0.52 5.77 -0.33
C THR A 179 1.77 6.56 0.05
N ALA A 180 2.81 5.91 0.54
CA ALA A 180 4.10 6.59 0.77
C ALA A 180 4.74 7.13 -0.52
N GLY A 181 4.42 6.53 -1.65
CA GLY A 181 4.86 7.00 -2.97
C GLY A 181 4.09 8.20 -3.51
N LEU A 182 2.95 8.54 -2.93
CA LEU A 182 2.11 9.65 -3.40
C LEU A 182 2.78 11.04 -3.24
N HIS A 183 3.77 11.14 -2.39
CA HIS A 183 4.50 12.39 -2.14
C HIS A 183 5.46 12.77 -3.26
N PHE A 184 5.89 11.80 -4.08
CA PHE A 184 6.83 12.04 -5.15
C PHE A 184 6.17 12.71 -6.35
N THR A 185 6.83 13.75 -6.87
CA THR A 185 6.56 14.34 -8.16
C THR A 185 7.54 13.81 -9.21
N LYS A 186 7.21 13.91 -10.49
CA LYS A 186 8.16 13.57 -11.57
C LYS A 186 9.41 14.41 -11.51
N GLU A 187 9.27 15.69 -11.16
CA GLU A 187 10.36 16.65 -11.01
C GLU A 187 11.31 16.25 -9.90
N LEU A 188 10.78 15.89 -8.71
CA LEU A 188 11.59 15.45 -7.58
C LEU A 188 12.34 14.15 -7.90
N LEU A 189 11.68 13.18 -8.55
CA LEU A 189 12.32 11.95 -8.98
C LEU A 189 13.47 12.21 -9.99
N ALA A 190 13.26 13.13 -10.92
CA ALA A 190 14.32 13.52 -11.87
C ALA A 190 15.53 14.17 -11.15
N GLU A 191 15.31 15.02 -10.17
CA GLU A 191 16.36 15.62 -9.35
C GLU A 191 17.12 14.56 -8.53
N ILE A 192 16.41 13.60 -7.94
CA ILE A 192 16.99 12.49 -7.19
C ILE A 192 17.88 11.64 -8.11
N GLN A 193 17.39 11.31 -9.30
CA GLN A 193 18.17 10.55 -10.29
C GLN A 193 19.41 11.34 -10.75
N ALA A 194 19.27 12.65 -10.97
CA ALA A 194 20.38 13.52 -11.35
C ALA A 194 21.46 13.61 -10.25
N LYS A 195 21.10 13.43 -8.99
CA LYS A 195 22.03 13.35 -7.87
C LYS A 195 22.89 12.07 -7.89
N GLY A 196 22.51 11.07 -8.67
CA GLY A 196 23.21 9.78 -8.75
C GLY A 196 22.55 8.66 -7.93
N VAL A 197 21.30 8.85 -7.54
CA VAL A 197 20.48 7.83 -6.87
C VAL A 197 19.79 6.96 -7.92
N HIS A 198 19.87 5.65 -7.75
CA HIS A 198 19.20 4.70 -8.63
C HIS A 198 17.71 4.61 -8.27
N LEU A 199 16.84 4.90 -9.24
CA LEU A 199 15.40 4.66 -9.10
C LEU A 199 15.09 3.22 -9.50
N VAL A 200 14.62 2.43 -8.56
CA VAL A 200 14.34 1.00 -8.75
C VAL A 200 12.88 0.72 -8.45
N TYR A 201 12.21 -0.01 -9.33
CA TYR A 201 10.81 -0.35 -9.20
C TYR A 201 10.62 -1.85 -8.96
N LEU A 202 9.70 -2.16 -8.07
CA LEU A 202 9.15 -3.48 -7.86
C LEU A 202 7.62 -3.39 -7.94
N THR A 203 6.95 -4.51 -7.98
CA THR A 203 5.51 -4.56 -7.97
C THR A 203 5.03 -5.38 -6.78
N LEU A 204 4.14 -4.82 -5.98
CA LEU A 204 3.32 -5.54 -5.02
C LEU A 204 1.89 -5.04 -5.16
N HIS A 205 0.97 -5.93 -5.46
CA HIS A 205 -0.45 -5.59 -5.54
C HIS A 205 -1.06 -5.58 -4.15
N VAL A 206 -1.38 -4.38 -3.68
CA VAL A 206 -1.91 -4.14 -2.33
C VAL A 206 -3.34 -4.64 -2.25
N GLY A 207 -3.60 -5.52 -1.29
CA GLY A 207 -4.94 -6.02 -0.99
C GLY A 207 -5.64 -5.19 0.09
N LEU A 208 -6.96 -5.34 0.20
CA LEU A 208 -7.77 -4.64 1.21
C LEU A 208 -7.46 -5.05 2.64
N GLY A 209 -6.80 -6.18 2.84
CA GLY A 209 -6.37 -6.62 4.16
C GLY A 209 -5.48 -5.61 4.90
N THR A 210 -4.80 -4.73 4.15
CA THR A 210 -4.01 -3.62 4.71
C THR A 210 -4.83 -2.70 5.61
N PHE A 211 -6.14 -2.57 5.36
CA PHE A 211 -7.03 -1.72 6.15
C PHE A 211 -7.79 -2.47 7.25
N ARG A 212 -7.59 -3.79 7.37
CA ARG A 212 -8.22 -4.56 8.44
C ARG A 212 -7.44 -4.35 9.74
N PRO A 213 -8.11 -3.97 10.84
CA PRO A 213 -7.45 -3.90 12.13
C PRO A 213 -7.00 -5.28 12.60
N VAL A 214 -5.94 -5.31 13.40
CA VAL A 214 -5.54 -6.53 14.09
C VAL A 214 -6.63 -6.88 15.12
N SER A 215 -7.19 -8.07 15.01
CA SER A 215 -8.32 -8.52 15.83
C SER A 215 -7.92 -9.40 17.01
N VAL A 216 -6.63 -9.70 17.14
CA VAL A 216 -6.08 -10.55 18.20
C VAL A 216 -5.30 -9.72 19.23
N ASP A 217 -5.28 -10.18 20.48
CA ASP A 217 -4.50 -9.52 21.53
C ASP A 217 -3.02 -9.89 21.46
N ASN A 218 -2.73 -11.16 21.23
CA ASN A 218 -1.36 -11.65 21.06
C ASN A 218 -0.96 -11.63 19.59
N LEU A 219 0.12 -10.91 19.27
CA LEU A 219 0.59 -10.76 17.88
C LEU A 219 1.02 -12.07 17.22
N ASP A 220 1.39 -13.08 17.99
CA ASP A 220 1.79 -14.39 17.44
C ASP A 220 0.60 -15.15 16.85
N GLU A 221 -0.62 -14.76 17.19
CA GLU A 221 -1.86 -15.34 16.67
C GLU A 221 -2.39 -14.60 15.43
N HIS A 222 -1.76 -13.48 15.05
CA HIS A 222 -2.21 -12.72 13.88
C HIS A 222 -1.75 -13.37 12.58
N GLU A 223 -2.71 -13.60 11.69
CA GLU A 223 -2.46 -14.10 10.34
C GLU A 223 -2.50 -12.94 9.32
N MET A 224 -1.37 -12.74 8.63
CA MET A 224 -1.28 -11.77 7.55
C MET A 224 -1.94 -12.33 6.28
N HIS A 225 -2.65 -11.48 5.57
CA HIS A 225 -3.14 -11.79 4.22
C HIS A 225 -1.99 -11.87 3.21
N SER A 226 -2.19 -12.66 2.15
CA SER A 226 -1.21 -12.81 1.08
C SER A 226 -1.40 -11.76 0.00
N GLU A 227 -0.30 -11.21 -0.48
CA GLU A 227 -0.25 -10.24 -1.59
C GLU A 227 0.79 -10.67 -2.61
N PHE A 228 0.46 -10.47 -3.89
CA PHE A 228 1.36 -10.81 -4.99
C PHE A 228 2.46 -9.76 -5.14
N TYR A 229 3.71 -10.22 -5.25
CA TYR A 229 4.88 -9.39 -5.51
C TYR A 229 5.71 -9.88 -6.68
N GLN A 230 6.48 -8.96 -7.25
CA GLN A 230 7.44 -9.26 -8.32
C GLN A 230 8.61 -8.29 -8.27
N LEU A 231 9.82 -8.85 -8.38
CA LEU A 231 11.07 -8.12 -8.59
C LEU A 231 11.74 -8.67 -9.84
N SER A 232 11.98 -7.80 -10.84
CA SER A 232 12.66 -8.19 -12.09
C SER A 232 14.15 -8.45 -11.87
N GLU A 233 14.78 -9.19 -12.80
CA GLU A 233 16.23 -9.39 -12.77
C GLU A 233 17.00 -8.08 -12.94
N GLU A 234 16.54 -7.15 -13.77
CA GLU A 234 17.15 -5.84 -13.95
C GLU A 234 17.17 -5.07 -12.61
N ALA A 235 16.02 -5.03 -11.90
CA ALA A 235 15.93 -4.40 -10.59
C ALA A 235 16.82 -5.08 -9.56
N ALA A 236 16.79 -6.41 -9.50
CA ALA A 236 17.63 -7.19 -8.58
C ALA A 236 19.13 -6.95 -8.83
N ALA A 237 19.56 -6.93 -10.08
CA ALA A 237 20.95 -6.67 -10.45
C ALA A 237 21.40 -5.27 -10.01
N THR A 238 20.57 -4.25 -10.20
CA THR A 238 20.84 -2.89 -9.73
C THR A 238 21.01 -2.85 -8.23
N LEU A 239 20.12 -3.48 -7.47
CA LEU A 239 20.20 -3.52 -6.01
C LEU A 239 21.43 -4.26 -5.49
N ARG A 240 21.79 -5.38 -6.12
CA ARG A 240 23.04 -6.10 -5.80
C ARG A 240 24.26 -5.22 -6.03
N SER A 241 24.31 -4.50 -7.15
CA SER A 241 25.38 -3.56 -7.48
C SER A 241 25.49 -2.42 -6.47
N VAL A 242 24.33 -1.83 -6.07
CA VAL A 242 24.27 -0.78 -5.05
C VAL A 242 24.87 -1.28 -3.73
N LYS A 243 24.47 -2.44 -3.25
CA LYS A 243 25.01 -3.04 -2.01
C LYS A 243 26.52 -3.33 -2.12
N LYS A 244 26.95 -3.90 -3.23
CA LYS A 244 28.35 -4.21 -3.48
C LYS A 244 29.26 -2.95 -3.45
N ASN A 245 28.75 -1.82 -3.92
CA ASN A 245 29.45 -0.55 -3.97
C ASN A 245 29.29 0.30 -2.71
N GLY A 246 28.72 -0.24 -1.64
CA GLY A 246 28.54 0.43 -0.35
C GLY A 246 27.37 1.40 -0.30
N GLY A 247 26.49 1.40 -1.29
CA GLY A 247 25.25 2.16 -1.30
C GLY A 247 24.16 1.54 -0.42
N ARG A 248 23.12 2.34 -0.13
CA ARG A 248 21.99 1.91 0.70
C ARG A 248 20.80 1.54 -0.16
N VAL A 249 20.04 0.56 0.30
CA VAL A 249 18.70 0.24 -0.21
C VAL A 249 17.67 0.97 0.64
N ILE A 250 17.06 1.99 0.06
CA ILE A 250 16.08 2.86 0.71
C ILE A 250 14.71 2.57 0.13
N ALA A 251 13.82 2.02 0.95
CA ALA A 251 12.48 1.64 0.53
C ALA A 251 11.50 2.81 0.66
N VAL A 252 10.61 2.94 -0.30
CA VAL A 252 9.45 3.84 -0.23
C VAL A 252 8.20 3.02 0.06
N GLY A 253 7.68 3.16 1.27
CA GLY A 253 6.49 2.49 1.74
C GLY A 253 6.69 1.08 2.26
N THR A 254 5.75 0.65 3.08
CA THR A 254 5.75 -0.67 3.71
C THR A 254 5.62 -1.81 2.71
N THR A 255 5.01 -1.57 1.55
CA THR A 255 4.89 -2.55 0.47
C THR A 255 6.23 -2.89 -0.15
N SER A 256 7.07 -1.89 -0.41
CA SER A 256 8.45 -2.08 -0.87
C SER A 256 9.29 -2.80 0.17
N ILE A 257 9.15 -2.43 1.44
CA ILE A 257 9.83 -3.10 2.56
C ILE A 257 9.45 -4.58 2.60
N ARG A 258 8.17 -4.90 2.60
CA ARG A 258 7.70 -6.30 2.70
C ARG A 258 8.16 -7.13 1.52
N THR A 259 8.18 -6.59 0.32
CA THR A 259 8.69 -7.28 -0.87
C THR A 259 10.20 -7.58 -0.74
N LEU A 260 10.99 -6.56 -0.42
CA LEU A 260 12.45 -6.71 -0.30
C LEU A 260 12.83 -7.68 0.82
N GLU A 261 12.17 -7.58 1.97
CA GLU A 261 12.44 -8.44 3.11
C GLU A 261 11.94 -9.88 2.91
N THR A 262 10.86 -10.08 2.14
CA THR A 262 10.43 -11.41 1.71
C THR A 262 11.51 -12.08 0.86
N ILE A 263 12.06 -11.37 -0.11
CA ILE A 263 13.14 -11.86 -0.97
C ILE A 263 14.41 -12.11 -0.14
N GLY A 264 14.79 -11.19 0.73
CA GLY A 264 15.93 -11.36 1.61
C GLY A 264 15.79 -12.55 2.56
N SER A 265 14.62 -12.81 3.09
CA SER A 265 14.35 -13.97 3.95
C SER A 265 14.36 -15.27 3.17
N LYS A 266 13.84 -15.28 1.94
CA LYS A 266 13.79 -16.46 1.08
C LYS A 266 15.17 -16.90 0.55
N PHE A 267 16.06 -15.94 0.30
CA PHE A 267 17.37 -16.18 -0.31
C PHE A 267 18.55 -15.84 0.61
N ASP A 268 18.34 -15.94 1.91
CA ASP A 268 19.36 -15.76 2.95
C ASP A 268 20.15 -14.43 2.81
N GLY A 269 19.41 -13.34 2.67
CA GLY A 269 19.94 -11.97 2.53
C GLY A 269 20.35 -11.58 1.11
N GLN A 270 20.31 -12.49 0.15
CA GLN A 270 20.61 -12.20 -1.23
C GLN A 270 19.41 -11.61 -1.97
N ILE A 271 19.67 -10.61 -2.81
CA ILE A 271 18.64 -9.97 -3.62
C ILE A 271 18.63 -10.67 -5.00
N GLN A 272 17.55 -11.36 -5.29
CA GLN A 272 17.36 -12.08 -6.54
C GLN A 272 16.03 -11.72 -7.18
N ALA A 273 15.92 -11.85 -8.50
CA ALA A 273 14.64 -11.80 -9.18
C ALA A 273 13.72 -12.87 -8.62
N ASP A 274 12.51 -12.49 -8.32
CA ASP A 274 11.51 -13.41 -7.76
C ASP A 274 10.10 -12.88 -7.99
N SER A 275 9.14 -13.77 -8.01
CA SER A 275 7.71 -13.45 -7.99
C SER A 275 6.97 -14.50 -7.18
N GLY A 276 5.90 -14.09 -6.53
CA GLY A 276 5.11 -15.00 -5.72
C GLY A 276 4.16 -14.26 -4.80
N TRP A 277 3.79 -14.92 -3.72
CA TRP A 277 2.87 -14.40 -2.72
C TRP A 277 3.60 -14.23 -1.40
N THR A 278 3.40 -13.08 -0.76
CA THR A 278 3.96 -12.81 0.57
C THR A 278 2.87 -12.60 1.59
N ASN A 279 3.05 -13.18 2.76
CA ASN A 279 2.28 -12.93 3.97
C ASN A 279 3.23 -12.53 5.12
N ILE A 280 4.38 -11.97 4.80
CA ILE A 280 5.37 -11.58 5.80
C ILE A 280 4.76 -10.62 6.84
N PHE A 281 4.98 -10.92 8.09
CA PHE A 281 4.61 -10.08 9.22
C PHE A 281 5.87 -9.61 9.95
N ILE A 282 6.25 -8.35 9.69
CA ILE A 282 7.41 -7.74 10.32
C ILE A 282 6.96 -7.05 11.59
N LYS A 283 7.50 -7.52 12.72
CA LYS A 283 7.24 -7.00 14.07
C LYS A 283 8.54 -6.94 14.87
N PRO A 284 8.59 -6.24 16.00
CA PRO A 284 9.81 -6.18 16.82
C PRO A 284 10.42 -7.55 17.09
N GLY A 285 11.75 -7.65 16.93
CA GLY A 285 12.51 -8.90 16.93
C GLY A 285 12.85 -9.43 15.55
N TYR A 286 12.29 -8.84 14.49
CA TYR A 286 12.63 -9.20 13.11
C TYR A 286 14.08 -8.82 12.77
N GLU A 287 14.81 -9.74 12.15
CA GLU A 287 16.16 -9.49 11.64
C GLU A 287 16.11 -8.96 10.21
N TRP A 288 16.47 -7.71 10.02
CA TRP A 288 16.48 -7.03 8.72
C TRP A 288 17.54 -7.59 7.79
N LYS A 289 17.18 -7.86 6.54
CA LYS A 289 18.04 -8.52 5.54
C LYS A 289 18.50 -7.56 4.44
N VAL A 290 17.66 -6.64 4.01
CA VAL A 290 17.85 -5.85 2.79
C VAL A 290 17.74 -4.35 3.02
N VAL A 291 16.71 -3.90 3.70
CA VAL A 291 16.37 -2.48 3.82
C VAL A 291 17.28 -1.76 4.81
N ASP A 292 17.91 -0.68 4.37
CA ASP A 292 18.83 0.14 5.17
C ASP A 292 18.16 1.40 5.75
N ALA A 293 17.20 1.95 5.05
CA ALA A 293 16.39 3.11 5.47
C ALA A 293 15.07 3.11 4.69
N PHE A 294 14.09 3.87 5.14
CA PHE A 294 12.84 3.97 4.39
C PHE A 294 12.06 5.25 4.66
N SER A 295 11.18 5.57 3.70
CA SER A 295 10.14 6.59 3.82
C SER A 295 8.77 5.91 3.93
N THR A 296 7.94 6.40 4.83
CA THR A 296 6.59 5.88 5.04
C THR A 296 5.65 6.99 5.50
N ASN A 297 4.35 6.75 5.43
CA ASN A 297 3.36 7.61 6.10
C ASN A 297 3.22 7.20 7.57
N SER A 298 2.60 8.06 8.37
CA SER A 298 2.22 7.70 9.73
C SER A 298 0.97 6.82 9.72
N HIS A 299 1.00 5.77 10.53
CA HIS A 299 0.00 4.71 10.50
C HIS A 299 -0.98 4.74 11.68
N LEU A 300 -2.06 3.95 11.58
CA LEU A 300 -3.08 3.80 12.63
C LEU A 300 -2.52 3.14 13.89
N PRO A 301 -3.05 3.52 15.06
CA PRO A 301 -2.83 2.75 16.29
C PRO A 301 -3.16 1.27 16.09
N LYS A 302 -2.38 0.40 16.73
CA LYS A 302 -2.57 -1.06 16.71
C LYS A 302 -2.48 -1.72 15.34
N SER A 303 -1.99 -1.04 14.31
CA SER A 303 -1.85 -1.61 12.97
C SER A 303 -0.56 -2.43 12.83
N THR A 304 -0.57 -3.38 11.92
CA THR A 304 0.64 -4.14 11.54
C THR A 304 1.74 -3.22 11.01
N LEU A 305 1.37 -2.05 10.48
CA LEU A 305 2.31 -1.09 9.91
C LEU A 305 3.08 -0.33 11.00
N VAL A 306 2.44 0.05 12.11
CA VAL A 306 3.15 0.58 13.28
C VAL A 306 4.13 -0.44 13.83
N MET A 307 3.75 -1.71 13.83
CA MET A 307 4.60 -2.81 14.28
C MET A 307 5.83 -2.98 13.39
N LEU A 308 5.68 -2.87 12.07
CA LEU A 308 6.78 -2.91 11.11
C LEU A 308 7.77 -1.77 11.34
N VAL A 309 7.28 -0.54 11.46
CA VAL A 309 8.14 0.62 11.72
C VAL A 309 8.85 0.48 13.08
N SER A 310 8.14 -0.03 14.08
CA SER A 310 8.70 -0.32 15.41
C SER A 310 9.77 -1.42 15.40
N ALA A 311 9.64 -2.39 14.50
CA ALA A 311 10.66 -3.41 14.29
C ALA A 311 11.98 -2.83 13.78
N PHE A 312 11.92 -1.71 13.06
CA PHE A 312 13.10 -1.06 12.49
C PHE A 312 13.77 -0.06 13.45
N ALA A 313 12.97 0.78 14.09
CA ALA A 313 13.48 1.91 14.88
C ALA A 313 13.35 1.72 16.40
N GLY A 314 12.62 0.69 16.84
CA GLY A 314 12.24 0.49 18.24
C GLY A 314 10.89 1.12 18.55
N ARG A 315 10.07 0.40 19.32
CA ARG A 315 8.71 0.82 19.67
C ARG A 315 8.64 2.19 20.34
N GLU A 316 9.49 2.43 21.33
CA GLU A 316 9.48 3.68 22.11
C GLU A 316 9.77 4.88 21.21
N LEU A 317 10.81 4.81 20.38
CA LEU A 317 11.16 5.88 19.45
C LEU A 317 10.05 6.14 18.44
N VAL A 318 9.40 5.11 17.93
CA VAL A 318 8.28 5.25 16.98
C VAL A 318 7.08 5.93 17.64
N LEU A 319 6.74 5.54 18.85
CA LEU A 319 5.66 6.18 19.61
C LEU A 319 5.98 7.64 19.93
N ASP A 320 7.22 7.94 20.31
CA ASP A 320 7.67 9.32 20.53
C ASP A 320 7.59 10.14 19.24
N ALA A 321 7.99 9.58 18.11
CA ALA A 321 7.88 10.22 16.80
C ALA A 321 6.41 10.50 16.42
N TYR A 322 5.50 9.60 16.74
CA TYR A 322 4.07 9.79 16.50
C TYR A 322 3.47 10.84 17.43
N HIS A 323 3.83 10.86 18.70
CA HIS A 323 3.42 11.92 19.63
C HIS A 323 3.94 13.29 19.15
N HIS A 324 5.21 13.38 18.72
CA HIS A 324 5.75 14.59 18.13
C HIS A 324 4.94 15.02 16.89
N SER A 325 4.64 14.10 15.99
CA SER A 325 3.84 14.38 14.79
C SER A 325 2.43 14.91 15.14
N ILE A 326 1.80 14.36 16.17
CA ILE A 326 0.50 14.81 16.64
C ILE A 326 0.60 16.23 17.22
N GLN A 327 1.60 16.53 18.04
CA GLN A 327 1.83 17.85 18.62
C GLN A 327 2.12 18.90 17.54
N GLU A 328 2.84 18.54 16.51
CA GLU A 328 3.19 19.42 15.38
C GLU A 328 2.13 19.43 14.27
N HIS A 329 0.96 18.85 14.51
CA HIS A 329 -0.19 18.84 13.59
C HIS A 329 0.14 18.20 12.22
N TYR A 330 0.94 17.12 12.21
CA TYR A 330 1.09 16.29 11.03
C TYR A 330 -0.24 15.63 10.69
N ARG A 331 -0.44 15.41 9.40
CA ARG A 331 -1.59 14.67 8.88
C ARG A 331 -1.24 13.18 8.82
N PHE A 332 -2.22 12.35 9.12
CA PHE A 332 -2.05 10.90 9.23
C PHE A 332 -2.74 10.17 8.08
N PHE A 333 -2.28 8.96 7.81
CA PHE A 333 -2.77 8.01 6.83
C PHE A 333 -2.42 8.30 5.38
N SER A 334 -3.29 7.79 4.46
CA SER A 334 -3.03 7.67 3.03
C SER A 334 -2.66 8.98 2.35
N PHE A 335 -3.34 10.07 2.70
CA PHE A 335 -3.04 11.42 2.22
C PHE A 335 -2.29 12.27 3.24
N GLY A 336 -1.79 11.64 4.27
CA GLY A 336 -1.06 12.30 5.34
C GLY A 336 0.38 12.64 4.99
N ASP A 337 1.08 13.09 6.01
CA ASP A 337 2.49 13.47 5.92
C ASP A 337 3.40 12.25 6.02
N ALA A 338 4.69 12.45 5.80
CA ALA A 338 5.68 11.38 5.70
C ALA A 338 6.67 11.39 6.84
N MET A 339 7.31 10.24 7.02
CA MET A 339 8.43 10.01 7.93
C MET A 339 9.56 9.34 7.15
N PHE A 340 10.79 9.78 7.37
CA PHE A 340 11.98 9.13 6.86
C PHE A 340 12.82 8.66 8.04
N ILE A 341 13.12 7.36 8.08
CA ILE A 341 13.86 6.71 9.17
C ILE A 341 15.14 6.08 8.61
N TYR A 342 16.27 6.41 9.25
CA TYR A 342 17.58 5.92 8.85
C TYR A 342 18.47 5.56 10.03
#